data_a9597901e276461b1e6d55a9ccb07575
#
_entry.id   a9597901e276461b1e6d55a9ccb07575
#
_cell.length_a   1.000
_cell.length_b   1.000
_cell.length_c   1.000
_cell.angle_alpha   90.00
_cell.angle_beta   90.00
_cell.angle_gamma   90.00
#
_symmetry.space_group_name_H-M   'P 1'
#
loop_
_entity.id
_entity.type
_entity.pdbx_description
1 polymer ?
#
loop_
_entity_poly.entity_id
_entity_poly.type
_entity_poly.pdbx_seq_one_letter_code
_entity_poly.pdbx_strand_id
1 'polypeptide(L)'
;FIFVPLAHRLGLYGIKSEMENIWLRYKEPEAYNDISAKINRDISDKEKSIDEFIAPIEKALTDAGFNFRIKKRVKTPYSIWHKMETKHVPFEQVYDLYAVRIIFTPNQGSSESERDQCYHVFSIITGIYRYKPDRVRDWVKHPKSNGYEALHCTLMSMRGLWIEVQIRSKRMDDIAEKGIAAHWAYKQDGYIGENDSEMDKWLSKVKEILVSPDVNALEPLDIIHNDSVSTNIMVFTPTGDQKAIP
;
A
#
# COMPACT_ATOMS: atom_id res chain seq x y z
N PHE A 1 0.25 11.59 -17.76
CA PHE A 1 -0.02 12.21 -16.44
C PHE A 1 -1.46 12.07 -15.93
N ILE A 2 -2.45 11.76 -16.77
CA ILE A 2 -3.88 11.62 -16.36
C ILE A 2 -4.12 10.23 -15.75
N PHE A 3 -3.64 9.18 -16.39
CA PHE A 3 -3.95 7.79 -16.00
C PHE A 3 -3.30 7.34 -14.69
N VAL A 4 -2.12 7.86 -14.35
CA VAL A 4 -1.43 7.50 -13.07
C VAL A 4 -2.20 8.01 -11.85
N PRO A 5 -2.64 9.30 -11.80
CA PRO A 5 -3.52 9.79 -10.73
C PRO A 5 -4.85 9.04 -10.68
N LEU A 6 -5.45 8.73 -11.82
CA LEU A 6 -6.70 7.97 -11.89
C LEU A 6 -6.55 6.57 -11.32
N ALA A 7 -5.51 5.83 -11.74
CA ALA A 7 -5.21 4.52 -11.18
C ALA A 7 -4.93 4.57 -9.67
N HIS A 8 -4.26 5.62 -9.20
CA HIS A 8 -4.05 5.83 -7.77
C HIS A 8 -5.35 6.03 -7.01
N ARG A 9 -6.26 6.85 -7.53
CA ARG A 9 -7.57 7.12 -6.91
C ARG A 9 -8.47 5.89 -6.88
N LEU A 10 -8.42 5.08 -7.95
CA LEU A 10 -9.13 3.80 -8.03
C LEU A 10 -8.49 2.68 -7.20
N GLY A 11 -7.37 2.94 -6.52
CA GLY A 11 -6.65 1.92 -5.75
C GLY A 11 -5.96 0.87 -6.61
N LEU A 12 -5.84 1.08 -7.94
CA LEU A 12 -5.21 0.16 -8.89
C LEU A 12 -3.68 0.30 -8.84
N TYR A 13 -3.10 -0.01 -7.68
CA TYR A 13 -1.68 0.25 -7.42
C TYR A 13 -0.73 -0.55 -8.32
N GLY A 14 -1.11 -1.74 -8.75
CA GLY A 14 -0.34 -2.53 -9.72
C GLY A 14 -0.21 -1.80 -11.05
N ILE A 15 -1.33 -1.38 -11.63
CA ILE A 15 -1.40 -0.63 -12.90
C ILE A 15 -0.67 0.71 -12.76
N LYS A 16 -0.90 1.44 -11.67
CA LYS A 16 -0.19 2.70 -11.36
C LYS A 16 1.33 2.50 -11.42
N SER A 17 1.84 1.51 -10.67
CA SER A 17 3.28 1.25 -10.59
C SER A 17 3.88 0.82 -11.93
N GLU A 18 3.15 0.07 -12.74
CA GLU A 18 3.58 -0.32 -14.08
C GLU A 18 3.65 0.89 -15.02
N MET A 19 2.62 1.74 -15.04
CA MET A 19 2.64 2.98 -15.84
C MET A 19 3.78 3.93 -15.41
N GLU A 20 4.04 4.06 -14.11
CA GLU A 20 5.13 4.86 -13.58
C GLU A 20 6.50 4.32 -14.02
N ASN A 21 6.70 2.99 -14.00
CA ASN A 21 7.94 2.37 -14.49
C ASN A 21 8.11 2.49 -16.00
N ILE A 22 7.03 2.35 -16.77
CA ILE A 22 7.06 2.58 -18.21
C ILE A 22 7.48 4.04 -18.48
N TRP A 23 6.87 5.00 -17.79
CA TRP A 23 7.22 6.41 -17.92
C TRP A 23 8.71 6.66 -17.63
N LEU A 24 9.23 6.16 -16.52
CA LEU A 24 10.65 6.33 -16.16
C LEU A 24 11.56 5.73 -17.24
N ARG A 25 11.26 4.53 -17.72
CA ARG A 25 12.06 3.84 -18.74
C ARG A 25 12.16 4.64 -20.04
N TYR A 26 11.10 5.40 -20.42
CA TYR A 26 11.09 6.20 -21.66
C TYR A 26 11.64 7.61 -21.46
N LYS A 27 11.41 8.22 -20.30
CA LYS A 27 11.81 9.60 -20.05
C LYS A 27 13.21 9.73 -19.47
N GLU A 28 13.58 8.80 -18.60
CA GLU A 28 14.87 8.78 -17.89
C GLU A 28 15.51 7.38 -18.01
N PRO A 29 15.85 6.93 -19.25
CA PRO A 29 16.31 5.56 -19.49
C PRO A 29 17.61 5.23 -18.76
N GLU A 30 18.52 6.18 -18.62
CA GLU A 30 19.78 5.98 -17.90
C GLU A 30 19.53 5.73 -16.42
N ALA A 31 18.69 6.55 -15.78
CA ALA A 31 18.32 6.39 -14.38
C ALA A 31 17.57 5.07 -14.15
N TYR A 32 16.64 4.70 -15.05
CA TYR A 32 15.94 3.43 -14.97
C TYR A 32 16.88 2.23 -15.03
N ASN A 33 17.84 2.24 -15.98
CA ASN A 33 18.78 1.15 -16.17
C ASN A 33 19.78 1.05 -15.00
N ASP A 34 20.31 2.18 -14.52
CA ASP A 34 21.22 2.21 -13.36
C ASP A 34 20.53 1.66 -12.10
N ILE A 35 19.34 2.16 -11.79
CA ILE A 35 18.59 1.71 -10.61
C ILE A 35 18.22 0.23 -10.74
N SER A 36 17.77 -0.22 -11.91
CA SER A 36 17.42 -1.63 -12.15
C SER A 36 18.64 -2.54 -11.98
N ALA A 37 19.80 -2.14 -12.46
CA ALA A 37 21.04 -2.89 -12.29
C ALA A 37 21.50 -2.95 -10.83
N LYS A 38 21.33 -1.85 -10.08
CA LYS A 38 21.60 -1.80 -8.64
C LYS A 38 20.65 -2.69 -7.84
N ILE A 39 19.36 -2.65 -8.15
CA ILE A 39 18.35 -3.53 -7.54
C ILE A 39 18.73 -5.01 -7.76
N ASN A 40 19.03 -5.40 -9.00
CA ASN A 40 19.32 -6.80 -9.34
C ASN A 40 20.58 -7.31 -8.61
N ARG A 41 21.61 -6.50 -8.47
CA ARG A 41 22.81 -6.85 -7.67
C ARG A 41 22.47 -6.99 -6.19
N ASP A 42 21.73 -6.03 -5.64
CA ASP A 42 21.40 -5.98 -4.23
C ASP A 42 20.43 -7.10 -3.80
N ILE A 43 19.51 -7.52 -4.69
CA ILE A 43 18.59 -8.65 -4.44
C ILE A 43 19.37 -9.93 -4.20
N SER A 44 20.33 -10.26 -5.07
CA SER A 44 21.12 -11.49 -4.97
C SER A 44 21.82 -11.63 -3.61
N ASP A 45 22.36 -10.52 -3.12
CA ASP A 45 23.11 -10.50 -1.85
C ASP A 45 22.20 -10.49 -0.61
N LYS A 46 20.99 -9.92 -0.73
CA LYS A 46 20.07 -9.72 0.41
C LYS A 46 18.96 -10.76 0.52
N GLU A 47 18.70 -11.52 -0.54
CA GLU A 47 17.61 -12.52 -0.55
C GLU A 47 17.74 -13.50 0.63
N LYS A 48 18.93 -14.05 0.84
CA LYS A 48 19.23 -14.93 1.97
C LYS A 48 18.98 -14.25 3.33
N SER A 49 19.34 -12.96 3.44
CA SER A 49 19.12 -12.19 4.67
C SER A 49 17.64 -11.94 4.95
N ILE A 50 16.83 -11.80 3.90
CA ILE A 50 15.38 -11.65 4.01
C ILE A 50 14.75 -12.97 4.41
N ASP A 51 15.22 -14.11 3.88
CA ASP A 51 14.74 -15.43 4.28
C ASP A 51 15.06 -15.74 5.75
N GLU A 52 16.27 -15.43 6.19
CA GLU A 52 16.66 -15.53 7.60
C GLU A 52 15.81 -14.63 8.52
N PHE A 53 15.38 -13.46 8.02
CA PHE A 53 14.47 -12.57 8.74
C PHE A 53 13.04 -13.12 8.79
N ILE A 54 12.56 -13.75 7.73
CA ILE A 54 11.20 -14.29 7.62
C ILE A 54 11.01 -15.54 8.49
N ALA A 55 11.98 -16.44 8.55
CA ALA A 55 11.84 -17.74 9.19
C ALA A 55 11.38 -17.69 10.67
N PRO A 56 11.90 -16.82 11.56
CA PRO A 56 11.38 -16.69 12.94
C PRO A 56 9.94 -16.16 12.98
N ILE A 57 9.56 -15.29 12.04
CA ILE A 57 8.19 -14.76 11.93
C ILE A 57 7.23 -15.89 11.55
N GLU A 58 7.56 -16.68 10.53
CA GLU A 58 6.74 -17.82 10.09
C GLU A 58 6.52 -18.81 11.23
N LYS A 59 7.60 -19.14 11.95
CA LYS A 59 7.51 -20.03 13.10
C LYS A 59 6.56 -19.47 14.16
N ALA A 60 6.74 -18.23 14.59
CA ALA A 60 5.95 -17.64 15.66
C ALA A 60 4.47 -17.48 15.28
N LEU A 61 4.16 -17.12 14.03
CA LEU A 61 2.78 -17.03 13.54
C LEU A 61 2.12 -18.41 13.43
N THR A 62 2.89 -19.44 13.03
CA THR A 62 2.42 -20.82 13.00
C THR A 62 2.12 -21.33 14.41
N ASP A 63 3.04 -21.11 15.37
CA ASP A 63 2.88 -21.48 16.76
C ASP A 63 1.66 -20.78 17.41
N ALA A 64 1.36 -19.56 16.97
CA ALA A 64 0.17 -18.80 17.40
C ALA A 64 -1.14 -19.21 16.66
N GLY A 65 -1.08 -20.17 15.75
CA GLY A 65 -2.24 -20.71 15.04
C GLY A 65 -2.80 -19.83 13.92
N PHE A 66 -2.02 -18.86 13.42
CA PHE A 66 -2.43 -18.07 12.26
C PHE A 66 -2.33 -18.86 10.96
N ASN A 67 -3.34 -18.70 10.10
CA ASN A 67 -3.26 -19.10 8.70
C ASN A 67 -2.82 -17.86 7.88
N PHE A 68 -1.63 -17.92 7.29
CA PHE A 68 -1.01 -16.77 6.65
C PHE A 68 -0.17 -17.18 5.43
N ARG A 69 0.19 -16.19 4.63
CA ARG A 69 1.23 -16.26 3.59
C ARG A 69 2.13 -15.04 3.68
N ILE A 70 3.40 -15.22 3.36
CA ILE A 70 4.38 -14.14 3.30
C ILE A 70 4.77 -13.88 1.84
N LYS A 71 4.75 -12.61 1.44
CA LYS A 71 5.24 -12.15 0.14
C LYS A 71 6.42 -11.21 0.34
N LYS A 72 7.52 -11.47 -0.36
CA LYS A 72 8.63 -10.52 -0.48
C LYS A 72 8.27 -9.50 -1.55
N ARG A 73 8.59 -8.25 -1.32
CA ARG A 73 8.39 -7.17 -2.29
C ARG A 73 9.64 -6.32 -2.40
N VAL A 74 10.07 -6.07 -3.61
CA VAL A 74 11.09 -5.08 -3.92
C VAL A 74 10.40 -3.83 -4.46
N LYS A 75 10.87 -2.67 -4.05
CA LYS A 75 10.35 -1.39 -4.52
C LYS A 75 10.66 -1.22 -6.01
N THR A 76 9.73 -0.65 -6.76
CA THR A 76 9.89 -0.44 -8.20
C THR A 76 10.96 0.61 -8.50
N PRO A 77 11.66 0.53 -9.65
CA PRO A 77 12.66 1.52 -10.07
C PRO A 77 12.13 2.96 -10.01
N TYR A 78 10.89 3.21 -10.48
CA TYR A 78 10.27 4.53 -10.38
C TYR A 78 10.13 5.00 -8.93
N SER A 79 9.66 4.14 -8.04
CA SER A 79 9.46 4.51 -6.63
C SER A 79 10.78 4.84 -5.92
N ILE A 80 11.88 4.20 -6.33
CA ILE A 80 13.22 4.47 -5.84
C ILE A 80 13.73 5.79 -6.41
N TRP A 81 13.67 5.96 -7.73
CA TRP A 81 14.05 7.18 -8.43
C TRP A 81 13.33 8.40 -7.86
N HIS A 82 12.01 8.34 -7.77
CA HIS A 82 11.21 9.43 -7.22
C HIS A 82 11.61 9.80 -5.79
N LYS A 83 11.98 8.81 -4.98
CA LYS A 83 12.46 9.04 -3.62
C LYS A 83 13.86 9.67 -3.59
N MET A 84 14.75 9.24 -4.48
CA MET A 84 16.07 9.85 -4.65
C MET A 84 15.95 11.32 -5.05
N GLU A 85 15.09 11.62 -6.03
CA GLU A 85 14.84 12.99 -6.51
C GLU A 85 14.18 13.88 -5.46
N THR A 86 13.11 13.41 -4.81
CA THR A 86 12.36 14.22 -3.85
C THR A 86 13.08 14.44 -2.52
N LYS A 87 13.96 13.53 -2.12
CA LYS A 87 14.72 13.61 -0.86
C LYS A 87 16.19 14.01 -1.07
N HIS A 88 16.61 14.15 -2.33
CA HIS A 88 18.00 14.43 -2.70
C HIS A 88 19.00 13.47 -2.03
N VAL A 89 18.69 12.17 -2.07
CA VAL A 89 19.51 11.10 -1.47
C VAL A 89 19.98 10.11 -2.54
N PRO A 90 21.19 9.55 -2.43
CA PRO A 90 21.65 8.49 -3.32
C PRO A 90 20.90 7.17 -3.07
N PHE A 91 21.01 6.22 -4.00
CA PHE A 91 20.37 4.90 -3.95
C PHE A 91 20.65 4.17 -2.63
N GLU A 92 21.87 4.22 -2.13
CA GLU A 92 22.33 3.54 -0.90
C GLU A 92 21.65 4.06 0.37
N GLN A 93 21.07 5.26 0.31
CA GLN A 93 20.30 5.85 1.41
C GLN A 93 18.80 5.60 1.33
N VAL A 94 18.36 4.82 0.35
CA VAL A 94 16.95 4.38 0.26
C VAL A 94 16.77 3.11 1.09
N TYR A 95 16.49 3.26 2.38
CA TYR A 95 16.44 2.15 3.35
C TYR A 95 15.26 1.18 3.21
N ASP A 96 14.20 1.54 2.48
CA ASP A 96 12.97 0.75 2.32
C ASP A 96 12.86 0.10 0.93
N LEU A 97 13.99 -0.41 0.43
CA LEU A 97 14.05 -1.14 -0.84
C LEU A 97 13.27 -2.45 -0.77
N TYR A 98 13.32 -3.09 0.39
CA TYR A 98 12.71 -4.39 0.63
C TYR A 98 11.55 -4.27 1.62
N ALA A 99 10.45 -4.88 1.27
CA ALA A 99 9.32 -5.03 2.15
C ALA A 99 8.89 -6.50 2.23
N VAL A 100 8.41 -6.89 3.39
CA VAL A 100 7.78 -8.17 3.64
C VAL A 100 6.29 -7.91 3.89
N ARG A 101 5.43 -8.65 3.21
CA ARG A 101 4.00 -8.56 3.39
C ARG A 101 3.49 -9.83 4.05
N ILE A 102 2.90 -9.71 5.23
CA ILE A 102 2.23 -10.78 5.95
C ILE A 102 0.75 -10.65 5.66
N ILE A 103 0.17 -11.68 5.02
CA ILE A 103 -1.24 -11.73 4.65
C ILE A 103 -1.87 -12.87 5.40
N PHE A 104 -2.68 -12.58 6.40
CA PHE A 104 -3.37 -13.59 7.19
C PHE A 104 -4.83 -13.75 6.75
N THR A 105 -5.35 -14.96 6.91
CA THR A 105 -6.78 -15.24 6.78
C THR A 105 -7.40 -15.10 8.17
N PRO A 106 -8.37 -14.19 8.37
CA PRO A 106 -9.01 -14.04 9.68
C PRO A 106 -9.62 -15.35 10.18
N ASN A 107 -9.36 -15.69 11.44
CA ASN A 107 -9.95 -16.84 12.08
C ASN A 107 -11.40 -16.51 12.49
N GLN A 108 -12.37 -17.04 11.77
CA GLN A 108 -13.80 -16.82 12.02
C GLN A 108 -14.28 -17.43 13.33
N GLY A 109 -13.56 -18.37 13.91
CA GLY A 109 -13.85 -18.96 15.23
C GLY A 109 -13.25 -18.19 16.40
N SER A 110 -12.48 -17.15 16.15
CA SER A 110 -11.90 -16.29 17.19
C SER A 110 -12.91 -15.22 17.65
N SER A 111 -12.85 -14.85 18.93
CA SER A 111 -13.54 -13.68 19.45
C SER A 111 -12.89 -12.35 19.04
N GLU A 112 -11.67 -12.40 18.49
CA GLU A 112 -10.94 -11.24 18.01
C GLU A 112 -11.47 -10.76 16.66
N SER A 113 -11.70 -9.46 16.53
CA SER A 113 -12.03 -8.85 15.23
C SER A 113 -10.87 -8.97 14.24
N GLU A 114 -11.13 -8.80 12.94
CA GLU A 114 -10.09 -8.76 11.91
C GLU A 114 -9.01 -7.71 12.24
N ARG A 115 -9.43 -6.56 12.79
CA ARG A 115 -8.54 -5.50 13.26
C ARG A 115 -7.65 -5.98 14.41
N ASP A 116 -8.23 -6.63 15.42
CA ASP A 116 -7.50 -7.09 16.59
C ASP A 116 -6.48 -8.16 16.21
N GLN A 117 -6.83 -9.03 15.27
CA GLN A 117 -5.89 -10.02 14.71
C GLN A 117 -4.72 -9.35 13.99
N CYS A 118 -4.92 -8.20 13.32
CA CYS A 118 -3.83 -7.39 12.76
C CYS A 118 -2.84 -6.94 13.84
N TYR A 119 -3.36 -6.42 14.95
CA TYR A 119 -2.53 -5.99 16.08
C TYR A 119 -1.89 -7.17 16.82
N HIS A 120 -2.54 -8.31 16.85
CA HIS A 120 -1.97 -9.53 17.42
C HIS A 120 -0.74 -9.97 16.60
N VAL A 121 -0.85 -10.02 15.26
CA VAL A 121 0.30 -10.27 14.38
C VAL A 121 1.42 -9.25 14.62
N PHE A 122 1.09 -7.96 14.74
CA PHE A 122 2.06 -6.91 15.04
C PHE A 122 2.76 -7.15 16.38
N SER A 123 2.02 -7.51 17.42
CA SER A 123 2.57 -7.84 18.75
C SER A 123 3.57 -9.00 18.69
N ILE A 124 3.22 -10.06 17.95
CA ILE A 124 4.10 -11.23 17.78
C ILE A 124 5.42 -10.82 17.12
N ILE A 125 5.38 -10.13 15.98
CA ILE A 125 6.61 -9.81 15.22
C ILE A 125 7.49 -8.77 15.92
N THR A 126 6.89 -7.83 16.67
CA THR A 126 7.61 -6.84 17.46
C THR A 126 8.18 -7.43 18.76
N GLY A 127 7.68 -8.57 19.20
CA GLY A 127 8.29 -9.39 20.24
C GLY A 127 9.57 -10.10 19.76
N ILE A 128 9.72 -10.34 18.45
CA ILE A 128 10.91 -10.97 17.86
C ILE A 128 11.96 -9.91 17.51
N TYR A 129 11.55 -8.82 16.91
CA TYR A 129 12.43 -7.80 16.33
C TYR A 129 12.16 -6.41 16.88
N ARG A 130 13.21 -5.62 17.04
CA ARG A 130 13.08 -4.19 17.38
C ARG A 130 12.43 -3.46 16.22
N TYR A 131 11.49 -2.57 16.50
CA TYR A 131 10.83 -1.73 15.53
C TYR A 131 11.14 -0.25 15.73
N LYS A 132 10.91 0.56 14.69
CA LYS A 132 10.97 2.02 14.75
C LYS A 132 9.58 2.58 15.04
N PRO A 133 9.33 3.15 16.24
CA PRO A 133 8.00 3.68 16.60
C PRO A 133 7.53 4.80 15.67
N ASP A 134 8.45 5.70 15.26
CA ASP A 134 8.19 6.81 14.32
C ASP A 134 7.81 6.36 12.91
N ARG A 135 8.00 5.07 12.60
CA ARG A 135 7.69 4.47 11.30
C ARG A 135 6.50 3.50 11.32
N VAL A 136 5.77 3.44 12.41
CA VAL A 136 4.48 2.73 12.44
C VAL A 136 3.43 3.58 11.72
N ARG A 137 2.69 2.95 10.81
CA ARG A 137 1.57 3.56 10.08
C ARG A 137 0.36 2.66 10.22
N ASP A 138 -0.62 3.16 10.92
CA ASP A 138 -1.85 2.43 11.24
C ASP A 138 -3.00 2.85 10.30
N TRP A 139 -3.01 2.22 9.13
CA TRP A 139 -4.10 2.35 8.19
C TRP A 139 -5.23 1.32 8.43
N VAL A 140 -5.14 0.52 9.48
CA VAL A 140 -6.21 -0.38 9.93
C VAL A 140 -7.21 0.40 10.76
N LYS A 141 -6.71 1.25 11.66
CA LYS A 141 -7.55 2.13 12.47
C LYS A 141 -8.08 3.33 11.67
N HIS A 142 -7.26 3.87 10.78
CA HIS A 142 -7.58 5.03 9.96
C HIS A 142 -7.34 4.71 8.47
N PRO A 143 -8.29 4.00 7.79
CA PRO A 143 -8.17 3.67 6.38
C PRO A 143 -7.97 4.90 5.52
N LYS A 144 -7.25 4.75 4.41
CA LYS A 144 -7.11 5.83 3.43
C LYS A 144 -8.43 6.05 2.69
N SER A 145 -8.61 7.24 2.14
CA SER A 145 -9.83 7.61 1.38
C SER A 145 -10.14 6.67 0.20
N ASN A 146 -9.14 5.94 -0.30
CA ASN A 146 -9.32 4.94 -1.37
C ASN A 146 -9.54 3.51 -0.83
N GLY A 147 -9.91 3.34 0.42
CA GLY A 147 -10.18 2.05 1.04
C GLY A 147 -8.94 1.20 1.37
N TYR A 148 -7.74 1.77 1.25
CA TYR A 148 -6.52 1.04 1.60
C TYR A 148 -6.38 0.87 3.11
N GLU A 149 -6.23 -0.38 3.54
CA GLU A 149 -6.02 -0.79 4.91
C GLU A 149 -4.74 -1.63 5.02
N ALA A 150 -3.90 -1.34 6.00
CA ALA A 150 -2.73 -2.13 6.39
C ALA A 150 -2.09 -1.57 7.67
N LEU A 151 -1.44 -2.42 8.43
CA LEU A 151 -0.55 -1.98 9.51
C LEU A 151 0.90 -2.09 9.03
N HIS A 152 1.60 -0.96 8.94
CA HIS A 152 2.99 -0.90 8.52
C HIS A 152 3.90 -0.69 9.72
N CYS A 153 5.00 -1.41 9.75
CA CYS A 153 6.08 -1.18 10.70
C CYS A 153 7.44 -1.40 10.02
N THR A 154 8.50 -0.90 10.62
CA THR A 154 9.87 -1.11 10.16
C THR A 154 10.63 -1.84 11.24
N LEU A 155 11.10 -3.04 10.94
CA LEU A 155 11.78 -3.95 11.86
C LEU A 155 13.27 -4.06 11.52
N MET A 156 14.10 -4.25 12.55
CA MET A 156 15.54 -4.48 12.38
C MET A 156 15.81 -5.98 12.33
N SER A 157 16.36 -6.46 11.20
CA SER A 157 16.84 -7.83 11.07
C SER A 157 18.07 -8.08 11.97
N MET A 158 18.40 -9.35 12.20
CA MET A 158 19.61 -9.73 12.96
C MET A 158 20.91 -9.26 12.30
N ARG A 159 20.89 -8.96 11.00
CA ARG A 159 22.03 -8.39 10.25
C ARG A 159 22.05 -6.86 10.22
N GLY A 160 21.20 -6.19 11.01
CA GLY A 160 21.13 -4.73 11.09
C GLY A 160 20.43 -4.05 9.92
N LEU A 161 19.74 -4.80 9.05
CA LEU A 161 18.94 -4.24 7.96
C LEU A 161 17.55 -3.84 8.46
N TRP A 162 17.12 -2.63 8.10
CA TRP A 162 15.75 -2.20 8.32
C TRP A 162 14.85 -2.71 7.20
N ILE A 163 13.82 -3.48 7.55
CA ILE A 163 12.88 -4.10 6.63
C ILE A 163 11.48 -3.57 6.96
N GLU A 164 10.78 -3.05 5.95
CA GLU A 164 9.37 -2.68 6.09
C GLU A 164 8.51 -3.95 6.11
N VAL A 165 7.65 -4.06 7.11
CA VAL A 165 6.66 -5.15 7.20
C VAL A 165 5.26 -4.55 7.09
N GLN A 166 4.47 -5.10 6.18
CA GLN A 166 3.08 -4.75 5.94
C GLN A 166 2.20 -5.91 6.37
N ILE A 167 1.36 -5.68 7.39
CA ILE A 167 0.42 -6.67 7.91
C ILE A 167 -0.95 -6.36 7.33
N ARG A 168 -1.60 -7.37 6.75
CA ARG A 168 -2.92 -7.27 6.12
C ARG A 168 -3.70 -8.56 6.34
N SER A 169 -5.02 -8.45 6.41
CA SER A 169 -5.86 -9.61 6.17
C SER A 169 -5.93 -9.92 4.67
N LYS A 170 -6.49 -11.08 4.32
CA LYS A 170 -6.75 -11.42 2.92
C LYS A 170 -7.65 -10.39 2.24
N ARG A 171 -8.72 -9.92 2.91
CA ARG A 171 -9.60 -8.87 2.42
C ARG A 171 -8.84 -7.57 2.14
N MET A 172 -8.05 -7.11 3.11
CA MET A 172 -7.23 -5.90 2.96
C MET A 172 -6.21 -6.01 1.81
N ASP A 173 -5.62 -7.20 1.61
CA ASP A 173 -4.69 -7.45 0.49
C ASP A 173 -5.42 -7.44 -0.86
N ASP A 174 -6.60 -8.04 -0.94
CA ASP A 174 -7.43 -8.03 -2.14
C ASP A 174 -7.84 -6.59 -2.53
N ILE A 175 -8.27 -5.78 -1.58
CA ILE A 175 -8.59 -4.35 -1.80
C ILE A 175 -7.34 -3.58 -2.24
N ALA A 176 -6.18 -3.82 -1.63
CA ALA A 176 -4.94 -3.14 -1.99
C ALA A 176 -4.39 -3.55 -3.37
N GLU A 177 -4.65 -4.76 -3.85
CA GLU A 177 -4.17 -5.26 -5.14
C GLU A 177 -5.17 -4.97 -6.29
N LYS A 178 -6.47 -5.15 -6.05
CA LYS A 178 -7.53 -5.04 -7.05
C LYS A 178 -8.26 -3.69 -7.01
N GLY A 179 -7.95 -2.88 -5.99
CA GLY A 179 -8.58 -1.57 -5.81
C GLY A 179 -10.08 -1.68 -5.53
N ILE A 180 -10.79 -0.70 -6.06
CA ILE A 180 -12.22 -0.47 -5.81
C ILE A 180 -13.13 -1.63 -6.23
N ALA A 181 -12.73 -2.41 -7.24
CA ALA A 181 -13.50 -3.57 -7.68
C ALA A 181 -13.58 -4.66 -6.58
N ALA A 182 -12.50 -4.88 -5.84
CA ALA A 182 -12.50 -5.79 -4.69
C ALA A 182 -13.34 -5.22 -3.54
N HIS A 183 -13.23 -3.91 -3.29
CA HIS A 183 -14.01 -3.24 -2.26
C HIS A 183 -15.53 -3.40 -2.48
N TRP A 184 -15.99 -3.29 -3.72
CA TRP A 184 -17.40 -3.52 -4.07
C TRP A 184 -17.85 -4.97 -3.90
N ALA A 185 -16.99 -5.93 -4.27
CA ALA A 185 -17.31 -7.33 -4.06
C ALA A 185 -17.55 -7.64 -2.57
N TYR A 186 -16.68 -7.13 -1.70
CA TYR A 186 -16.85 -7.30 -0.25
C TYR A 186 -18.06 -6.57 0.33
N LYS A 187 -18.49 -5.44 -0.26
CA LYS A 187 -19.73 -4.74 0.13
C LYS A 187 -20.98 -5.55 -0.18
N GLN A 188 -21.02 -6.21 -1.33
CA GLN A 188 -22.15 -7.09 -1.68
C GLN A 188 -22.30 -8.24 -0.69
N ASP A 189 -21.21 -8.67 -0.06
CA ASP A 189 -21.18 -9.69 0.98
C ASP A 189 -21.49 -9.14 2.40
N GLY A 190 -21.93 -7.88 2.53
CA GLY A 190 -22.40 -7.28 3.79
C GLY A 190 -21.35 -6.52 4.61
N TYR A 191 -20.16 -6.26 4.08
CA TYR A 191 -19.18 -5.43 4.73
C TYR A 191 -19.47 -3.93 4.50
N ILE A 192 -19.60 -3.15 5.58
CA ILE A 192 -19.83 -1.70 5.54
C ILE A 192 -18.59 -1.00 6.10
N GLY A 193 -17.86 -0.26 5.26
CA GLY A 193 -16.72 0.58 5.67
C GLY A 193 -17.15 2.00 6.03
N GLU A 194 -16.48 2.63 6.99
CA GLU A 194 -16.82 3.98 7.49
C GLU A 194 -16.71 5.12 6.45
N ASN A 195 -15.96 4.95 5.36
CA ASN A 195 -15.70 5.99 4.32
C ASN A 195 -16.43 5.75 2.99
N ASP A 196 -17.45 4.91 2.99
CA ASP A 196 -18.07 4.40 1.76
C ASP A 196 -18.84 5.44 0.92
N SER A 197 -19.37 6.51 1.54
CA SER A 197 -20.35 7.37 0.86
C SER A 197 -19.74 8.32 -0.20
N GLU A 198 -18.53 8.84 0.00
CA GLU A 198 -17.91 9.78 -0.96
C GLU A 198 -17.34 9.07 -2.18
N MET A 199 -16.72 7.91 -1.96
CA MET A 199 -16.15 7.11 -3.05
C MET A 199 -17.24 6.52 -3.94
N ASP A 200 -18.36 6.07 -3.35
CA ASP A 200 -19.52 5.55 -4.10
C ASP A 200 -20.17 6.64 -4.96
N LYS A 201 -20.30 7.86 -4.43
CA LYS A 201 -20.81 9.02 -5.17
C LYS A 201 -19.89 9.36 -6.35
N TRP A 202 -18.59 9.41 -6.12
CA TRP A 202 -17.62 9.69 -7.18
C TRP A 202 -17.63 8.63 -8.28
N LEU A 203 -17.71 7.34 -7.92
CA LEU A 203 -17.78 6.26 -8.90
C LEU A 203 -19.08 6.24 -9.69
N SER A 204 -20.20 6.51 -9.03
CA SER A 204 -21.47 6.64 -9.72
C SER A 204 -21.40 7.74 -10.77
N LYS A 205 -20.77 8.87 -10.43
CA LYS A 205 -20.53 9.97 -11.34
C LYS A 205 -19.59 9.59 -12.50
N VAL A 206 -18.47 8.89 -12.21
CA VAL A 206 -17.56 8.39 -13.24
C VAL A 206 -18.28 7.40 -14.17
N LYS A 207 -19.07 6.49 -13.63
CA LYS A 207 -19.85 5.53 -14.41
C LYS A 207 -20.87 6.23 -15.29
N GLU A 208 -21.58 7.23 -14.78
CA GLU A 208 -22.54 8.04 -15.53
C GLU A 208 -21.86 8.74 -16.71
N ILE A 209 -20.70 9.34 -16.49
CA ILE A 209 -19.89 9.99 -17.54
C ILE A 209 -19.45 8.98 -18.61
N LEU A 210 -18.98 7.79 -18.22
CA LEU A 210 -18.50 6.76 -19.14
C LEU A 210 -19.61 6.10 -19.96
N VAL A 211 -20.85 6.10 -19.46
CA VAL A 211 -22.02 5.49 -20.15
C VAL A 211 -22.77 6.51 -20.98
N SER A 212 -22.54 7.82 -20.80
CA SER A 212 -23.21 8.88 -21.52
C SER A 212 -22.72 8.94 -23.00
N PRO A 213 -23.61 8.78 -24.01
CA PRO A 213 -23.21 8.75 -25.41
C PRO A 213 -22.86 10.12 -26.00
N ASP A 214 -23.16 11.22 -25.31
CA ASP A 214 -23.08 12.59 -25.82
C ASP A 214 -21.87 13.41 -25.34
N VAL A 215 -20.91 12.80 -24.67
CA VAL A 215 -19.78 13.55 -24.07
C VAL A 215 -18.56 13.48 -24.98
N ASN A 216 -18.07 14.65 -25.42
CA ASN A 216 -16.76 14.78 -26.05
C ASN A 216 -15.69 14.16 -25.18
N ALA A 217 -14.82 13.34 -25.74
CA ALA A 217 -13.83 12.54 -24.99
C ALA A 217 -12.88 13.35 -24.07
N LEU A 218 -12.83 14.67 -24.21
CA LEU A 218 -12.02 15.57 -23.36
C LEU A 218 -12.75 16.07 -22.12
N GLU A 219 -14.08 16.32 -22.20
CA GLU A 219 -14.86 16.78 -21.03
C GLU A 219 -14.91 15.80 -19.87
N PRO A 220 -15.06 14.46 -20.07
CA PRO A 220 -14.97 13.49 -18.98
C PRO A 220 -13.63 13.49 -18.27
N LEU A 221 -12.53 13.70 -19.03
CA LEU A 221 -11.19 13.74 -18.46
C LEU A 221 -10.97 14.98 -17.59
N ASP A 222 -11.51 16.13 -18.00
CA ASP A 222 -11.44 17.37 -17.22
C ASP A 222 -12.28 17.29 -15.94
N ILE A 223 -13.46 16.68 -16.00
CA ILE A 223 -14.31 16.46 -14.83
C ILE A 223 -13.62 15.48 -13.85
N ILE A 224 -13.08 14.37 -14.36
CA ILE A 224 -12.33 13.41 -13.55
C ILE A 224 -11.08 14.05 -12.95
N HIS A 225 -10.39 14.91 -13.70
CA HIS A 225 -9.22 15.63 -13.24
C HIS A 225 -9.56 16.69 -12.18
N ASN A 226 -10.59 17.51 -12.41
CA ASN A 226 -11.01 18.56 -11.48
C ASN A 226 -11.60 17.98 -10.18
N ASP A 227 -12.40 16.92 -10.25
CA ASP A 227 -12.84 16.17 -9.05
C ASP A 227 -11.70 15.36 -8.41
N SER A 228 -10.60 15.11 -9.12
CA SER A 228 -9.40 14.44 -8.58
C SER A 228 -8.53 15.38 -7.75
N VAL A 229 -8.58 16.67 -8.01
CA VAL A 229 -7.98 17.69 -7.17
C VAL A 229 -8.98 18.02 -6.06
N SER A 230 -9.07 17.15 -5.06
CA SER A 230 -9.77 17.51 -3.82
C SER A 230 -9.06 18.73 -3.27
N THR A 231 -9.72 19.88 -3.31
CA THR A 231 -9.25 21.12 -2.73
C THR A 231 -9.18 21.07 -1.19
N ASN A 232 -9.64 19.99 -0.61
CA ASN A 232 -9.65 19.79 0.83
C ASN A 232 -8.35 19.17 1.33
N ILE A 233 -7.63 19.89 2.17
CA ILE A 233 -6.49 19.39 2.90
C ILE A 233 -7.01 18.71 4.17
N MET A 234 -6.65 17.45 4.35
CA MET A 234 -6.98 16.73 5.57
C MET A 234 -5.95 17.06 6.64
N VAL A 235 -6.40 17.71 7.70
CA VAL A 235 -5.58 18.02 8.89
C VAL A 235 -6.05 17.21 10.08
N PHE A 236 -5.10 16.83 10.93
CA PHE A 236 -5.40 16.17 12.19
C PHE A 236 -5.32 17.20 13.32
N THR A 237 -6.32 17.24 14.17
CA THR A 237 -6.27 18.02 15.40
C THR A 237 -5.26 17.38 16.37
N PRO A 238 -4.75 18.13 17.37
CA PRO A 238 -3.91 17.56 18.42
C PRO A 238 -4.58 16.41 19.20
N THR A 239 -5.91 16.35 19.17
CA THR A 239 -6.73 15.27 19.76
C THR A 239 -6.90 14.06 18.83
N GLY A 240 -6.35 14.11 17.60
CA GLY A 240 -6.41 13.03 16.63
C GLY A 240 -7.64 13.02 15.72
N ASP A 241 -8.53 14.02 15.83
CA ASP A 241 -9.69 14.14 14.96
C ASP A 241 -9.28 14.59 13.56
N GLN A 242 -9.90 13.99 12.55
CA GLN A 242 -9.65 14.33 11.16
C GLN A 242 -10.61 15.43 10.70
N LYS A 243 -10.09 16.54 10.16
CA LYS A 243 -10.87 17.63 9.58
C LYS A 243 -10.45 17.90 8.15
N ALA A 244 -11.41 17.99 7.24
CA ALA A 244 -11.19 18.49 5.90
C ALA A 244 -11.25 20.02 5.91
N ILE A 245 -10.20 20.67 5.42
CA ILE A 245 -10.14 22.13 5.25
C ILE A 245 -10.11 22.40 3.73
N PRO A 246 -11.01 23.28 3.21
CA PRO A 246 -11.03 23.67 1.81
C PRO A 246 -9.78 24.44 1.39
#